data_facf939fb4978b6e49122797e1430d42
#
_entry.id   facf939fb4978b6e49122797e1430d42
#
_cell.length_a   1.000
_cell.length_b   1.000
_cell.length_c   1.000
_cell.angle_alpha   90.00
_cell.angle_beta   90.00
_cell.angle_gamma   90.00
#
_symmetry.space_group_name_H-M   'P 1'
#
loop_
_entity.id
_entity.type
_entity.pdbx_description
1 polymer ?
#
loop_
_entity_poly.entity_id
_entity_poly.type
_entity_poly.pdbx_seq_one_letter_code
_entity_poly.pdbx_strand_id
1 'polypeptide(L)'
;MILNEKKLRKLGIKINNEKNPLEVTIQNNLTRPTKHDLWLAFGDKVKLKLDENNFSESTPNNNNRDNEIFSEVDEYISEIDFIKTAEIALSANDENDAPIVRLFNTLLSAAISRDASDLHIDPNEKNLLVRMRIDGVMTDFTELDRRVAQMIISRIKLVCNLDITEKRLPQDGRMNVFFKGNSIDIRVATLPTKNGERIVLRFFTSYLTHAKIEETALKPLHINSLMNVISKQSGLILVCGPTGSGKTTTIYSLLNTLLGRGLNIMTIEDPIEVELPKIIQSQVNENVGLTFAAGLKSLLRNDPDVILVGEIRDPDTAEIAVRAAMTGHLVISTVHANSPVGAIKRLTNLNVDPSLLSDCLLGVYSQRLVRIYCNECRKESITSESHSSNLPVIFPGCKKCYNSGFKGRSPIMSHVEINDEIASLIEKNPAKIIISDTMYEEALDLHESGSTPKFEIARLKQII
;
A
#
# COMPACT_ATOMS: atom_id res chain seq x y z
N MET A 1 -20.33 -32.35 2.37
CA MET A 1 -19.64 -31.18 1.79
C MET A 1 -19.27 -31.55 0.37
N ILE A 2 -20.10 -31.17 -0.63
CA ILE A 2 -19.88 -31.55 -2.04
C ILE A 2 -19.12 -30.39 -2.69
N LEU A 3 -17.79 -30.47 -2.66
CA LEU A 3 -16.94 -29.62 -3.48
C LEU A 3 -17.19 -29.95 -4.94
N ASN A 4 -17.55 -28.97 -5.74
CA ASN A 4 -17.80 -29.19 -7.17
C ASN A 4 -16.47 -29.52 -7.86
N GLU A 5 -16.18 -30.82 -7.99
CA GLU A 5 -14.97 -31.37 -8.60
C GLU A 5 -14.64 -30.76 -9.97
N LYS A 6 -15.66 -30.44 -10.78
CA LYS A 6 -15.46 -29.81 -12.09
C LYS A 6 -14.81 -28.41 -12.00
N LYS A 7 -15.15 -27.63 -10.95
CA LYS A 7 -14.57 -26.29 -10.73
C LYS A 7 -13.14 -26.39 -10.22
N LEU A 8 -12.87 -27.32 -9.30
CA LEU A 8 -11.53 -27.57 -8.78
C LEU A 8 -10.58 -28.11 -9.86
N ARG A 9 -11.07 -29.00 -10.74
CA ARG A 9 -10.30 -29.47 -11.91
C ARG A 9 -9.94 -28.34 -12.87
N LYS A 10 -10.83 -27.34 -13.09
CA LYS A 10 -10.50 -26.14 -13.89
C LYS A 10 -9.44 -25.27 -13.27
N LEU A 11 -9.30 -25.31 -11.95
CA LEU A 11 -8.25 -24.62 -11.18
C LEU A 11 -6.99 -25.49 -10.99
N GLY A 12 -6.91 -26.67 -11.64
CA GLY A 12 -5.78 -27.58 -11.49
C GLY A 12 -5.64 -28.15 -10.08
N ILE A 13 -6.71 -28.13 -9.29
CA ILE A 13 -6.74 -28.63 -7.91
C ILE A 13 -7.43 -29.99 -7.89
N LYS A 14 -6.76 -31.04 -7.42
CA LYS A 14 -7.28 -32.39 -7.26
C LYS A 14 -7.35 -32.74 -5.78
N ILE A 15 -8.55 -33.10 -5.31
CA ILE A 15 -8.71 -33.58 -3.94
C ILE A 15 -8.47 -35.09 -3.95
N ASN A 16 -7.50 -35.56 -3.18
CA ASN A 16 -7.13 -36.97 -3.14
C ASN A 16 -7.81 -37.72 -2.00
N ASN A 17 -8.25 -37.01 -0.95
CA ASN A 17 -8.87 -37.67 0.20
C ASN A 17 -9.80 -36.70 0.94
N GLU A 18 -11.04 -37.12 1.21
CA GLU A 18 -12.02 -36.33 1.96
C GLU A 18 -11.89 -36.46 3.50
N LYS A 19 -10.86 -37.17 3.98
CA LYS A 19 -10.60 -37.34 5.42
C LYS A 19 -9.79 -36.16 5.96
N ASN A 20 -9.98 -35.83 7.21
CA ASN A 20 -9.24 -34.79 7.92
C ASN A 20 -7.81 -35.29 8.29
N PRO A 21 -6.71 -34.63 7.86
CA PRO A 21 -6.62 -33.45 7.00
C PRO A 21 -6.88 -33.71 5.52
N LEU A 22 -7.49 -32.73 4.84
CA LEU A 22 -7.80 -32.78 3.42
C LEU A 22 -6.50 -32.79 2.59
N GLU A 23 -6.26 -33.84 1.83
CA GLU A 23 -5.11 -33.88 0.92
C GLU A 23 -5.47 -33.26 -0.44
N VAL A 24 -4.76 -32.23 -0.84
CA VAL A 24 -4.98 -31.48 -2.08
C VAL A 24 -3.72 -31.54 -2.94
N THR A 25 -3.83 -32.05 -4.16
CA THR A 25 -2.76 -32.01 -5.16
C THR A 25 -2.96 -30.86 -6.10
N ILE A 26 -1.94 -30.04 -6.32
CA ILE A 26 -1.93 -28.90 -7.23
C ILE A 26 -1.22 -29.34 -8.50
N GLN A 27 -1.92 -29.30 -9.66
CA GLN A 27 -1.33 -29.53 -10.97
C GLN A 27 -0.71 -28.25 -11.54
N ASN A 28 0.40 -28.37 -12.23
CA ASN A 28 1.41 -27.35 -12.54
C ASN A 28 1.01 -26.17 -13.45
N ASN A 29 -0.27 -25.88 -13.70
CA ASN A 29 -0.69 -24.77 -14.58
C ASN A 29 -1.58 -23.75 -13.89
N LEU A 30 -1.39 -23.54 -12.59
CA LEU A 30 -2.11 -22.52 -11.84
C LEU A 30 -1.42 -21.16 -11.98
N THR A 31 -2.12 -20.26 -12.64
CA THR A 31 -2.02 -18.83 -12.35
C THR A 31 -2.63 -18.61 -10.96
N ARG A 32 -1.85 -18.79 -10.01
CA ARG A 32 -1.82 -18.74 -8.56
C ARG A 32 -3.01 -18.18 -7.78
N PRO A 33 -3.55 -18.97 -6.85
CA PRO A 33 -3.40 -18.66 -5.44
C PRO A 33 -2.02 -19.17 -4.97
N THR A 34 -1.28 -18.39 -4.22
CA THR A 34 -0.01 -18.83 -3.66
C THR A 34 -0.25 -19.98 -2.68
N LYS A 35 0.75 -20.84 -2.41
CA LYS A 35 0.68 -21.83 -1.31
C LYS A 35 0.14 -21.22 -0.02
N HIS A 36 0.44 -19.96 0.21
CA HIS A 36 -0.01 -19.15 1.34
C HIS A 36 -1.51 -18.86 1.28
N ASP A 37 -2.07 -18.52 0.11
CA ASP A 37 -3.52 -18.26 -0.03
C ASP A 37 -4.34 -19.53 0.17
N LEU A 38 -3.84 -20.68 -0.26
CA LEU A 38 -4.46 -21.98 -0.01
C LEU A 38 -4.36 -22.37 1.47
N TRP A 39 -3.23 -22.13 2.12
CA TRP A 39 -3.07 -22.34 3.55
C TRP A 39 -3.99 -21.41 4.37
N LEU A 40 -4.12 -20.14 3.99
CA LEU A 40 -5.04 -19.18 4.62
C LEU A 40 -6.52 -19.58 4.42
N ALA A 41 -6.87 -20.14 3.25
CA ALA A 41 -8.24 -20.55 2.95
C ALA A 41 -8.67 -21.82 3.70
N PHE A 42 -7.73 -22.75 3.93
CA PHE A 42 -8.03 -24.09 4.46
C PHE A 42 -7.37 -24.38 5.82
N GLY A 43 -6.42 -23.52 6.26
CA GLY A 43 -5.68 -23.68 7.52
C GLY A 43 -4.84 -24.95 7.59
N ASP A 44 -4.47 -25.35 8.80
CA ASP A 44 -3.69 -26.59 9.06
C ASP A 44 -4.42 -27.90 8.73
N LYS A 45 -5.67 -27.80 8.26
CA LYS A 45 -6.50 -28.96 7.87
C LYS A 45 -6.22 -29.49 6.47
N VAL A 46 -5.30 -28.86 5.73
CA VAL A 46 -4.96 -29.23 4.35
C VAL A 46 -3.49 -29.61 4.24
N LYS A 47 -3.22 -30.82 3.79
CA LYS A 47 -1.88 -31.21 3.33
C LYS A 47 -1.77 -30.98 1.82
N LEU A 48 -0.86 -30.08 1.44
CA LEU A 48 -0.55 -29.80 0.04
C LEU A 48 0.52 -30.78 -0.45
N LYS A 49 0.17 -31.57 -1.48
CA LYS A 49 1.13 -32.35 -2.27
C LYS A 49 1.30 -31.71 -3.63
N LEU A 50 2.56 -31.48 -4.03
CA LEU A 50 2.91 -31.15 -5.40
C LEU A 50 3.07 -32.45 -6.18
N ASP A 51 2.45 -32.51 -7.39
CA ASP A 51 2.60 -33.65 -8.28
C ASP A 51 3.93 -33.52 -9.02
N GLU A 52 4.96 -34.24 -8.56
CA GLU A 52 6.30 -34.21 -9.16
C GLU A 52 6.41 -35.09 -10.43
N ASN A 53 5.38 -35.86 -10.78
CA ASN A 53 5.47 -36.90 -11.80
C ASN A 53 4.96 -36.51 -13.20
N ASN A 54 4.59 -35.27 -13.47
CA ASN A 54 4.21 -34.80 -14.80
C ASN A 54 5.20 -33.76 -15.38
N PHE A 55 6.51 -34.04 -15.28
CA PHE A 55 7.49 -33.46 -16.18
C PHE A 55 7.51 -34.22 -17.51
N SER A 56 6.43 -34.21 -18.24
CA SER A 56 6.52 -34.38 -19.68
C SER A 56 6.74 -32.99 -20.27
N GLU A 57 7.90 -32.81 -20.84
CA GLU A 57 8.29 -31.68 -21.68
C GLU A 57 7.31 -31.53 -22.86
N SER A 58 6.14 -30.97 -22.59
CA SER A 58 5.39 -30.23 -23.58
C SER A 58 5.58 -28.76 -23.18
N THR A 59 6.68 -28.18 -23.63
CA THR A 59 6.81 -26.73 -23.74
C THR A 59 5.59 -26.21 -24.49
N PRO A 60 4.64 -25.53 -23.81
CA PRO A 60 3.75 -24.66 -24.56
C PRO A 60 4.69 -23.62 -25.15
N ASN A 61 4.59 -23.43 -26.45
CA ASN A 61 5.30 -22.42 -27.19
C ASN A 61 5.13 -21.08 -26.45
N ASN A 62 6.12 -20.69 -25.65
CA ASN A 62 6.14 -19.45 -24.86
C ASN A 62 6.10 -18.19 -25.74
N ASN A 63 6.37 -18.37 -27.04
CA ASN A 63 6.34 -17.29 -28.02
C ASN A 63 4.96 -16.62 -28.20
N ASN A 64 3.86 -17.29 -27.89
CA ASN A 64 2.53 -16.65 -27.98
C ASN A 64 2.17 -15.86 -26.73
N ARG A 65 2.65 -16.23 -25.53
CA ARG A 65 2.42 -15.45 -24.31
C ARG A 65 3.26 -14.19 -24.26
N ASP A 66 4.51 -14.30 -24.69
CA ASP A 66 5.40 -13.13 -24.80
C ASP A 66 4.87 -12.17 -25.87
N ASN A 67 4.37 -12.66 -26.99
CA ASN A 67 3.73 -11.84 -28.04
C ASN A 67 2.41 -11.20 -27.58
N GLU A 68 1.58 -11.88 -26.78
CA GLU A 68 0.37 -11.27 -26.20
C GLU A 68 0.72 -10.20 -25.15
N ILE A 69 1.71 -10.44 -24.30
CA ILE A 69 2.20 -9.44 -23.34
C ILE A 69 2.82 -8.26 -24.08
N PHE A 70 3.63 -8.49 -25.12
CA PHE A 70 4.22 -7.43 -25.93
C PHE A 70 3.18 -6.69 -26.77
N SER A 71 2.12 -7.33 -27.26
CA SER A 71 1.05 -6.66 -28.03
C SER A 71 0.13 -5.81 -27.12
N GLU A 72 -0.19 -6.27 -25.92
CA GLU A 72 -0.91 -5.44 -24.93
C GLU A 72 -0.08 -4.25 -24.47
N VAL A 73 1.23 -4.41 -24.45
CA VAL A 73 2.18 -3.38 -24.05
C VAL A 73 2.41 -2.35 -25.14
N ASP A 74 2.44 -2.74 -26.41
CA ASP A 74 2.55 -1.80 -27.55
C ASP A 74 1.35 -0.85 -27.62
N GLU A 75 0.14 -1.29 -27.18
CA GLU A 75 -1.04 -0.42 -27.06
C GLU A 75 -0.88 0.63 -25.95
N TYR A 76 -0.12 0.34 -24.89
CA TYR A 76 0.15 1.27 -23.78
C TYR A 76 1.36 2.18 -24.01
N ILE A 77 2.32 1.80 -24.84
CA ILE A 77 3.53 2.61 -25.15
C ILE A 77 3.14 3.97 -25.74
N SER A 78 2.05 4.03 -26.52
CA SER A 78 1.53 5.27 -27.10
C SER A 78 0.97 6.27 -26.08
N GLU A 79 0.79 5.87 -24.82
CA GLU A 79 0.19 6.67 -23.76
C GLU A 79 1.21 7.27 -22.78
N ILE A 80 2.52 6.99 -22.97
CA ILE A 80 3.57 7.51 -22.08
C ILE A 80 4.23 8.74 -22.70
N ASP A 81 3.95 9.88 -22.11
CA ASP A 81 4.74 11.10 -22.32
C ASP A 81 5.75 11.27 -21.18
N PHE A 82 7.04 11.36 -21.54
CA PHE A 82 8.10 11.65 -20.58
C PHE A 82 8.41 13.13 -20.57
N ILE A 83 8.29 13.78 -19.43
CA ILE A 83 8.75 15.15 -19.30
C ILE A 83 10.27 15.21 -19.30
N LYS A 84 10.77 16.19 -20.04
CA LYS A 84 12.14 16.68 -19.97
C LYS A 84 12.37 17.38 -18.63
N THR A 85 12.77 16.65 -17.61
CA THR A 85 13.56 17.25 -16.54
C THR A 85 15.02 16.97 -16.88
N ALA A 86 15.74 18.01 -17.29
CA ALA A 86 17.09 17.97 -17.83
C ALA A 86 17.24 17.11 -19.11
N GLU A 87 16.96 17.72 -20.25
CA GLU A 87 17.50 17.48 -21.61
C GLU A 87 17.66 16.04 -22.16
N ILE A 88 16.99 15.05 -21.64
CA ILE A 88 16.89 13.75 -22.30
C ILE A 88 15.44 13.58 -22.77
N ALA A 89 15.23 13.92 -24.05
CA ALA A 89 13.96 13.63 -24.72
C ALA A 89 13.78 12.11 -24.81
N LEU A 90 12.94 11.58 -23.96
CA LEU A 90 12.41 10.22 -24.08
C LEU A 90 11.12 10.31 -24.90
N SER A 91 11.25 10.43 -26.23
CA SER A 91 10.11 10.27 -27.13
C SER A 91 9.69 8.80 -27.10
N ALA A 92 8.49 8.54 -26.66
CA ALA A 92 7.98 7.18 -26.45
C ALA A 92 7.71 6.39 -27.74
N ASN A 93 7.83 7.01 -28.90
CA ASN A 93 7.41 6.44 -30.19
C ASN A 93 8.47 6.48 -31.29
N ASP A 94 9.75 6.64 -30.95
CA ASP A 94 10.78 6.51 -31.98
C ASP A 94 11.07 5.03 -32.18
N GLU A 95 10.76 4.52 -33.38
CA GLU A 95 11.20 3.19 -33.84
C GLU A 95 12.73 3.02 -33.72
N ASN A 96 13.45 4.14 -33.56
CA ASN A 96 14.89 4.24 -33.34
C ASN A 96 15.34 4.10 -31.88
N ASP A 97 14.42 4.04 -30.90
CA ASP A 97 14.81 3.84 -29.51
C ASP A 97 15.52 2.48 -29.32
N ALA A 98 16.61 2.51 -28.57
CA ALA A 98 17.34 1.29 -28.26
C ALA A 98 16.40 0.27 -27.58
N PRO A 99 16.51 -1.03 -27.90
CA PRO A 99 15.60 -2.07 -27.36
C PRO A 99 15.45 -2.05 -25.82
N ILE A 100 16.52 -1.64 -25.12
CA ILE A 100 16.50 -1.55 -23.66
C ILE A 100 15.63 -0.40 -23.13
N VAL A 101 15.53 0.70 -23.87
CA VAL A 101 14.67 1.84 -23.54
C VAL A 101 13.21 1.42 -23.68
N ARG A 102 12.87 0.76 -24.79
CA ARG A 102 11.52 0.23 -25.01
C ARG A 102 11.12 -0.79 -23.93
N LEU A 103 12.03 -1.71 -23.59
CA LEU A 103 11.77 -2.67 -22.52
C LEU A 103 11.49 -1.98 -21.19
N PHE A 104 12.30 -0.98 -20.81
CA PHE A 104 12.09 -0.24 -19.56
C PHE A 104 10.76 0.52 -19.55
N ASN A 105 10.45 1.21 -20.64
CA ASN A 105 9.18 1.93 -20.79
C ASN A 105 7.98 0.97 -20.69
N THR A 106 8.10 -0.20 -21.30
CA THR A 106 7.16 -1.32 -21.23
C THR A 106 6.88 -1.74 -19.78
N LEU A 107 7.95 -1.98 -19.00
CA LEU A 107 7.80 -2.37 -17.60
C LEU A 107 7.15 -1.28 -16.75
N LEU A 108 7.50 -0.01 -16.99
CA LEU A 108 6.87 1.13 -16.31
C LEU A 108 5.38 1.23 -16.64
N SER A 109 5.03 1.19 -17.93
CA SER A 109 3.62 1.24 -18.39
C SER A 109 2.79 0.11 -17.79
N ALA A 110 3.32 -1.10 -17.80
CA ALA A 110 2.65 -2.26 -17.24
C ALA A 110 2.45 -2.13 -15.73
N ALA A 111 3.43 -1.58 -15.00
CA ALA A 111 3.31 -1.36 -13.56
C ALA A 111 2.28 -0.27 -13.24
N ILE A 112 2.32 0.86 -13.94
CA ILE A 112 1.39 1.98 -13.74
C ILE A 112 -0.05 1.57 -14.09
N SER A 113 -0.26 0.90 -15.23
CA SER A 113 -1.60 0.46 -15.67
C SER A 113 -2.23 -0.57 -14.72
N ARG A 114 -1.42 -1.27 -13.94
CA ARG A 114 -1.84 -2.25 -12.93
C ARG A 114 -1.97 -1.67 -11.54
N ASP A 115 -1.83 -0.36 -11.38
CA ASP A 115 -1.83 0.33 -10.09
C ASP A 115 -0.82 -0.28 -9.10
N ALA A 116 0.36 -0.70 -9.62
CA ALA A 116 1.41 -1.25 -8.78
C ALA A 116 2.00 -0.15 -7.88
N SER A 117 2.17 -0.44 -6.60
CA SER A 117 2.87 0.47 -5.69
C SER A 117 4.39 0.39 -5.84
N ASP A 118 4.91 -0.79 -6.17
CA ASP A 118 6.34 -1.03 -6.35
C ASP A 118 6.58 -1.99 -7.51
N LEU A 119 7.64 -1.71 -8.29
CA LEU A 119 8.21 -2.61 -9.29
C LEU A 119 9.58 -3.07 -8.79
N HIS A 120 9.78 -4.37 -8.69
CA HIS A 120 11.00 -4.99 -8.22
C HIS A 120 11.71 -5.68 -9.39
N ILE A 121 12.99 -5.42 -9.53
CA ILE A 121 13.86 -6.04 -10.51
C ILE A 121 14.95 -6.78 -9.74
N ASP A 122 14.82 -8.10 -9.65
CA ASP A 122 15.59 -8.96 -8.75
C ASP A 122 16.51 -9.89 -9.58
N PRO A 123 17.83 -9.69 -9.58
CA PRO A 123 18.75 -10.58 -10.27
C PRO A 123 18.89 -11.92 -9.54
N ASN A 124 18.69 -13.00 -10.26
CA ASN A 124 18.93 -14.37 -9.83
C ASN A 124 20.18 -14.97 -10.51
N GLU A 125 20.49 -16.22 -10.21
CA GLU A 125 21.64 -16.90 -10.83
C GLU A 125 21.47 -17.08 -12.34
N LYS A 126 20.25 -17.35 -12.82
CA LYS A 126 19.96 -17.68 -14.23
C LYS A 126 19.21 -16.57 -14.97
N ASN A 127 18.39 -15.79 -14.30
CA ASN A 127 17.46 -14.82 -14.89
C ASN A 127 17.37 -13.54 -14.07
N LEU A 128 16.62 -12.59 -14.58
CA LEU A 128 16.20 -11.36 -13.91
C LEU A 128 14.70 -11.47 -13.65
N LEU A 129 14.31 -11.63 -12.39
CA LEU A 129 12.91 -11.73 -12.00
C LEU A 129 12.32 -10.34 -11.82
N VAL A 130 11.25 -10.03 -12.56
CA VAL A 130 10.50 -8.79 -12.44
C VAL A 130 9.22 -9.07 -11.68
N ARG A 131 9.00 -8.35 -10.58
CA ARG A 131 7.83 -8.50 -9.71
C ARG A 131 7.16 -7.16 -9.47
N MET A 132 5.86 -7.18 -9.28
CA MET A 132 5.07 -5.99 -8.95
C MET A 132 4.36 -6.18 -7.62
N ARG A 133 4.28 -5.12 -6.82
CA ARG A 133 3.41 -5.10 -5.66
C ARG A 133 2.09 -4.45 -6.05
N ILE A 134 1.03 -5.25 -6.14
CA ILE A 134 -0.31 -4.80 -6.52
C ILE A 134 -1.23 -5.06 -5.33
N ASP A 135 -1.98 -4.04 -4.90
CA ASP A 135 -2.88 -4.11 -3.73
C ASP A 135 -2.20 -4.69 -2.46
N GLY A 136 -0.91 -4.36 -2.27
CA GLY A 136 -0.09 -4.79 -1.14
C GLY A 136 0.50 -6.21 -1.28
N VAL A 137 0.17 -6.95 -2.34
CA VAL A 137 0.67 -8.32 -2.59
C VAL A 137 1.74 -8.31 -3.67
N MET A 138 2.84 -9.03 -3.42
CA MET A 138 3.90 -9.23 -4.38
C MET A 138 3.49 -10.30 -5.40
N THR A 139 3.50 -9.94 -6.68
CA THR A 139 3.18 -10.84 -7.79
C THR A 139 4.35 -10.91 -8.76
N ASP A 140 4.67 -12.10 -9.24
CA ASP A 140 5.66 -12.26 -10.30
C ASP A 140 5.02 -11.75 -11.61
N PHE A 141 5.75 -10.93 -12.33
CA PHE A 141 5.27 -10.36 -13.58
C PHE A 141 5.89 -11.06 -14.79
N THR A 142 7.22 -11.06 -14.87
CA THR A 142 7.96 -11.71 -15.96
C THR A 142 9.37 -12.08 -15.53
N GLU A 143 9.99 -12.95 -16.28
CA GLU A 143 11.42 -13.29 -16.17
C GLU A 143 12.12 -12.84 -17.43
N LEU A 144 13.25 -12.16 -17.28
CA LEU A 144 14.07 -11.68 -18.37
C LEU A 144 15.42 -12.43 -18.39
N ASP A 145 16.04 -12.50 -19.55
CA ASP A 145 17.37 -13.08 -19.67
C ASP A 145 18.39 -12.28 -18.85
N ARG A 146 19.29 -12.96 -18.15
CA ARG A 146 20.32 -12.35 -17.32
C ARG A 146 21.21 -11.35 -18.08
N ARG A 147 21.40 -11.56 -19.38
CA ARG A 147 22.18 -10.64 -20.23
C ARG A 147 21.58 -9.24 -20.29
N VAL A 148 20.26 -9.13 -20.11
CA VAL A 148 19.54 -7.85 -20.10
C VAL A 148 19.70 -7.12 -18.75
N ALA A 149 20.04 -7.85 -17.68
CA ALA A 149 20.08 -7.31 -16.32
C ALA A 149 20.96 -6.06 -16.18
N GLN A 150 22.22 -6.14 -16.68
CA GLN A 150 23.13 -5.00 -16.57
C GLN A 150 22.69 -3.79 -17.39
N MET A 151 22.12 -4.03 -18.56
CA MET A 151 21.66 -2.97 -19.45
C MET A 151 20.46 -2.21 -18.85
N ILE A 152 19.46 -2.94 -18.30
CA ILE A 152 18.30 -2.31 -17.69
C ILE A 152 18.66 -1.57 -16.39
N ILE A 153 19.54 -2.15 -15.56
CA ILE A 153 20.04 -1.50 -14.35
C ILE A 153 20.79 -0.20 -14.69
N SER A 154 21.69 -0.23 -15.69
CA SER A 154 22.42 0.95 -16.14
C SER A 154 21.48 2.01 -16.69
N ARG A 155 20.43 1.61 -17.44
CA ARG A 155 19.42 2.53 -17.96
C ARG A 155 18.65 3.21 -16.82
N ILE A 156 18.22 2.46 -15.83
CA ILE A 156 17.48 3.00 -14.66
C ILE A 156 18.38 3.98 -13.89
N LYS A 157 19.65 3.60 -13.64
CA LYS A 157 20.59 4.49 -12.95
C LYS A 157 20.81 5.79 -13.73
N LEU A 158 20.96 5.71 -15.05
CA LEU A 158 21.14 6.88 -15.91
C LEU A 158 19.96 7.84 -15.81
N VAL A 159 18.73 7.33 -15.93
CA VAL A 159 17.50 8.16 -15.87
C VAL A 159 17.31 8.81 -14.49
N CYS A 160 17.78 8.14 -13.42
CA CYS A 160 17.69 8.62 -12.06
C CYS A 160 18.89 9.44 -11.58
N ASN A 161 19.85 9.77 -12.46
CA ASN A 161 21.11 10.45 -12.16
C ASN A 161 21.94 9.73 -11.07
N LEU A 162 21.95 8.39 -11.09
CA LEU A 162 22.75 7.56 -10.20
C LEU A 162 24.07 7.19 -10.87
N ASP A 163 25.09 6.87 -10.06
CA ASP A 163 26.38 6.41 -10.56
C ASP A 163 26.28 5.00 -11.15
N ILE A 164 26.44 4.89 -12.47
CA ILE A 164 26.39 3.61 -13.20
C ILE A 164 27.60 2.73 -12.87
N THR A 165 28.73 3.33 -12.52
CA THR A 165 29.99 2.62 -12.28
C THR A 165 30.07 2.02 -10.88
N GLU A 166 29.42 2.64 -9.89
CA GLU A 166 29.36 2.13 -8.52
C GLU A 166 28.27 1.05 -8.39
N LYS A 167 28.69 -0.19 -8.09
CA LYS A 167 27.82 -1.38 -7.96
C LYS A 167 27.88 -2.03 -6.59
N ARG A 168 28.69 -1.50 -5.68
CA ARG A 168 28.97 -2.08 -4.36
C ARG A 168 28.22 -1.40 -3.24
N LEU A 169 27.73 -0.18 -3.48
CA LEU A 169 27.01 0.63 -2.50
C LEU A 169 25.54 0.82 -2.93
N PRO A 170 24.60 0.85 -1.98
CA PRO A 170 23.24 1.25 -2.26
C PRO A 170 23.18 2.68 -2.77
N GLN A 171 22.24 2.97 -3.65
CA GLN A 171 22.00 4.32 -4.17
C GLN A 171 20.50 4.57 -4.21
N ASP A 172 20.11 5.82 -3.92
CA ASP A 172 18.73 6.28 -3.98
C ASP A 172 18.60 7.40 -5.00
N GLY A 173 17.56 7.34 -5.83
CA GLY A 173 17.31 8.31 -6.89
C GLY A 173 15.82 8.56 -7.10
N ARG A 174 15.53 9.51 -8.00
CA ARG A 174 14.15 9.86 -8.37
C ARG A 174 14.05 10.10 -9.88
N MET A 175 12.88 9.82 -10.43
CA MET A 175 12.52 10.21 -11.79
C MET A 175 11.02 10.54 -11.85
N ASN A 176 10.64 11.38 -12.80
CA ASN A 176 9.25 11.69 -13.08
C ASN A 176 8.85 11.11 -14.44
N VAL A 177 7.64 10.54 -14.50
CA VAL A 177 7.07 9.94 -15.71
C VAL A 177 5.69 10.55 -15.93
N PHE A 178 5.39 10.93 -17.18
CA PHE A 178 4.06 11.34 -17.60
C PHE A 178 3.31 10.13 -18.17
N PHE A 179 2.17 9.85 -17.60
CA PHE A 179 1.31 8.77 -18.08
C PHE A 179 -0.15 9.24 -18.11
N LYS A 180 -0.79 9.18 -19.27
CA LYS A 180 -2.20 9.64 -19.49
C LYS A 180 -2.46 11.05 -18.94
N GLY A 181 -1.52 11.96 -19.15
CA GLY A 181 -1.65 13.37 -18.72
C GLY A 181 -1.35 13.61 -17.23
N ASN A 182 -1.00 12.59 -16.47
CA ASN A 182 -0.63 12.71 -15.06
C ASN A 182 0.87 12.54 -14.87
N SER A 183 1.46 13.38 -14.01
CA SER A 183 2.84 13.21 -13.55
C SER A 183 2.89 12.19 -12.43
N ILE A 184 3.80 11.21 -12.55
CA ILE A 184 4.03 10.16 -11.55
C ILE A 184 5.46 10.30 -11.08
N ASP A 185 5.65 10.63 -9.80
CA ASP A 185 6.96 10.59 -9.16
C ASP A 185 7.33 9.15 -8.83
N ILE A 186 8.56 8.75 -9.18
CA ILE A 186 9.07 7.40 -8.94
C ILE A 186 10.38 7.51 -8.16
N ARG A 187 10.38 6.94 -6.96
CA ARG A 187 11.62 6.78 -6.17
C ARG A 187 12.26 5.44 -6.51
N VAL A 188 13.56 5.46 -6.67
CA VAL A 188 14.36 4.30 -7.06
C VAL A 188 15.41 4.04 -6.01
N ALA A 189 15.46 2.81 -5.52
CA ALA A 189 16.50 2.34 -4.61
C ALA A 189 17.24 1.16 -5.23
N THR A 190 18.56 1.20 -5.19
CA THR A 190 19.43 0.09 -5.61
C THR A 190 20.05 -0.58 -4.40
N LEU A 191 20.21 -1.90 -4.47
CA LEU A 191 20.85 -2.68 -3.42
C LEU A 191 21.76 -3.74 -4.05
N PRO A 192 23.08 -3.74 -3.74
CA PRO A 192 23.99 -4.81 -4.11
C PRO A 192 23.56 -6.14 -3.52
N THR A 193 23.51 -7.19 -4.34
CA THR A 193 23.21 -8.57 -3.92
C THR A 193 24.26 -9.52 -4.47
N LYS A 194 24.25 -10.78 -4.01
CA LYS A 194 25.15 -11.83 -4.51
C LYS A 194 25.09 -11.99 -6.02
N ASN A 195 23.92 -11.81 -6.63
CA ASN A 195 23.69 -12.08 -8.04
C ASN A 195 23.73 -10.83 -8.93
N GLY A 196 24.00 -9.65 -8.38
CA GLY A 196 24.01 -8.36 -9.04
C GLY A 196 23.21 -7.32 -8.25
N GLU A 197 22.96 -6.15 -8.82
CA GLU A 197 22.20 -5.11 -8.15
C GLU A 197 20.70 -5.38 -8.30
N ARG A 198 19.99 -5.38 -7.17
CA ARG A 198 18.53 -5.32 -7.10
C ARG A 198 18.09 -3.88 -7.24
N ILE A 199 16.97 -3.65 -7.94
CA ILE A 199 16.33 -2.33 -8.02
C ILE A 199 14.89 -2.43 -7.58
N VAL A 200 14.43 -1.42 -6.84
CA VAL A 200 13.03 -1.21 -6.49
C VAL A 200 12.62 0.17 -6.95
N LEU A 201 11.56 0.23 -7.76
CA LEU A 201 10.92 1.47 -8.17
C LEU A 201 9.60 1.60 -7.43
N ARG A 202 9.42 2.67 -6.64
CA ARG A 202 8.19 2.98 -5.91
C ARG A 202 7.44 4.09 -6.60
N PHE A 203 6.18 3.83 -6.94
CA PHE A 203 5.31 4.77 -7.66
C PHE A 203 4.48 5.60 -6.67
N PHE A 204 4.54 6.92 -6.83
CA PHE A 204 3.72 7.87 -6.08
C PHE A 204 2.66 8.46 -7.00
N THR A 205 1.42 8.00 -6.84
CA THR A 205 0.30 8.50 -7.64
C THR A 205 -0.43 9.60 -6.88
N SER A 206 -0.47 10.80 -7.47
CA SER A 206 -0.97 12.00 -6.81
C SER A 206 -2.50 12.12 -6.74
N TYR A 207 -3.25 11.37 -7.55
CA TYR A 207 -4.69 11.61 -7.67
C TYR A 207 -5.52 11.32 -6.41
N LEU A 208 -5.10 10.36 -5.57
CA LEU A 208 -5.78 10.05 -4.30
C LEU A 208 -5.46 11.04 -3.18
N THR A 209 -4.40 11.83 -3.33
CA THR A 209 -3.94 12.76 -2.29
C THR A 209 -4.61 14.12 -2.35
N HIS A 210 -5.30 14.43 -3.46
CA HIS A 210 -6.06 15.68 -3.64
C HIS A 210 -7.55 15.54 -3.26
N ALA A 211 -8.02 14.34 -2.99
CA ALA A 211 -9.41 14.11 -2.58
C ALA A 211 -9.68 14.69 -1.19
N LYS A 212 -10.90 15.16 -0.96
CA LYS A 212 -11.39 15.51 0.37
C LYS A 212 -11.77 14.23 1.13
N ILE A 213 -11.89 14.34 2.46
CA ILE A 213 -12.20 13.17 3.30
C ILE A 213 -13.55 12.53 2.94
N GLU A 214 -14.52 13.33 2.52
CA GLU A 214 -15.85 12.87 2.10
C GLU A 214 -15.83 12.06 0.80
N GLU A 215 -14.76 12.21 -0.01
CA GLU A 215 -14.57 11.51 -1.27
C GLU A 215 -13.81 10.18 -1.09
N THR A 216 -13.37 9.90 0.13
CA THR A 216 -12.66 8.66 0.45
C THR A 216 -13.63 7.49 0.60
N ALA A 217 -13.13 6.26 0.50
CA ALA A 217 -13.92 5.04 0.69
C ALA A 217 -14.16 4.69 2.18
N LEU A 218 -13.91 5.61 3.11
CA LEU A 218 -14.21 5.43 4.53
C LEU A 218 -15.73 5.38 4.75
N LYS A 219 -16.17 4.62 5.74
CA LYS A 219 -17.59 4.62 6.14
C LYS A 219 -18.01 5.99 6.69
N PRO A 220 -19.28 6.41 6.47
CA PRO A 220 -19.80 7.69 6.96
C PRO A 220 -19.58 7.92 8.46
N LEU A 221 -19.64 6.86 9.27
CA LEU A 221 -19.36 6.92 10.71
C LEU A 221 -17.96 7.53 10.99
N HIS A 222 -16.92 7.05 10.29
CA HIS A 222 -15.56 7.53 10.50
C HIS A 222 -15.35 8.91 9.91
N ILE A 223 -15.98 9.19 8.74
CA ILE A 223 -15.93 10.52 8.14
C ILE A 223 -16.53 11.55 9.10
N ASN A 224 -17.71 11.28 9.66
CA ASN A 224 -18.37 12.18 10.61
C ASN A 224 -17.53 12.40 11.87
N SER A 225 -16.92 11.36 12.41
CA SER A 225 -16.01 11.45 13.56
C SER A 225 -14.78 12.30 13.21
N LEU A 226 -14.13 12.04 12.09
CA LEU A 226 -12.97 12.82 11.63
C LEU A 226 -13.35 14.30 11.40
N MET A 227 -14.51 14.57 10.78
CA MET A 227 -15.02 15.93 10.57
C MET A 227 -15.31 16.64 11.89
N ASN A 228 -15.82 15.93 12.89
CA ASN A 228 -16.06 16.47 14.23
C ASN A 228 -14.73 16.90 14.89
N VAL A 229 -13.72 16.04 14.91
CA VAL A 229 -12.45 16.37 15.58
C VAL A 229 -11.65 17.46 14.84
N ILE A 230 -11.67 17.51 13.50
CA ILE A 230 -11.01 18.61 12.75
C ILE A 230 -11.80 19.92 12.77
N SER A 231 -13.02 19.94 13.33
CA SER A 231 -13.76 21.18 13.57
C SER A 231 -13.28 21.93 14.81
N LYS A 232 -12.52 21.25 15.67
CA LYS A 232 -11.94 21.86 16.87
C LYS A 232 -10.81 22.80 16.48
N GLN A 233 -10.63 23.87 17.29
CA GLN A 233 -9.57 24.87 17.05
C GLN A 233 -8.20 24.37 17.45
N SER A 234 -8.10 23.50 18.45
CA SER A 234 -6.84 22.96 18.96
C SER A 234 -7.04 21.55 19.50
N GLY A 235 -5.95 20.81 19.58
CA GLY A 235 -5.90 19.46 20.09
C GLY A 235 -5.06 18.53 19.25
N LEU A 236 -4.91 17.29 19.67
CA LEU A 236 -4.10 16.25 19.01
C LEU A 236 -5.01 15.18 18.39
N ILE A 237 -4.78 14.91 17.13
CA ILE A 237 -5.42 13.81 16.39
C ILE A 237 -4.33 12.80 15.99
N LEU A 238 -4.56 11.53 16.33
CA LEU A 238 -3.62 10.46 16.00
C LEU A 238 -4.21 9.50 14.98
N VAL A 239 -3.45 9.21 13.93
CA VAL A 239 -3.77 8.15 12.96
C VAL A 239 -2.72 7.06 13.07
N CYS A 240 -3.12 5.84 13.35
CA CYS A 240 -2.20 4.72 13.53
C CYS A 240 -2.50 3.55 12.59
N GLY A 241 -1.53 2.68 12.43
CA GLY A 241 -1.59 1.52 11.56
C GLY A 241 -0.24 1.17 10.94
N PRO A 242 -0.09 -0.01 10.35
CA PRO A 242 1.16 -0.42 9.68
C PRO A 242 1.44 0.41 8.43
N THR A 243 2.62 0.24 7.88
CA THR A 243 2.97 0.77 6.57
C THR A 243 2.01 0.24 5.51
N GLY A 244 1.55 1.12 4.62
CA GLY A 244 0.60 0.77 3.56
C GLY A 244 -0.85 0.62 4.02
N SER A 245 -1.22 1.07 5.22
CA SER A 245 -2.62 1.05 5.71
C SER A 245 -3.47 2.24 5.22
N GLY A 246 -2.90 3.16 4.44
CA GLY A 246 -3.61 4.30 3.89
C GLY A 246 -3.62 5.55 4.78
N LYS A 247 -2.82 5.61 5.85
CA LYS A 247 -2.75 6.77 6.78
C LYS A 247 -2.48 8.09 6.06
N THR A 248 -1.46 8.13 5.21
CA THR A 248 -1.08 9.34 4.46
C THR A 248 -2.22 9.85 3.61
N THR A 249 -2.92 8.96 2.90
CA THR A 249 -4.11 9.32 2.10
C THR A 249 -5.19 9.94 2.96
N THR A 250 -5.53 9.32 4.08
CA THR A 250 -6.55 9.84 5.02
C THR A 250 -6.14 11.20 5.59
N ILE A 251 -4.89 11.34 6.05
CA ILE A 251 -4.39 12.59 6.61
C ILE A 251 -4.37 13.70 5.55
N TYR A 252 -3.87 13.43 4.35
CA TYR A 252 -3.84 14.43 3.28
C TYR A 252 -5.27 14.83 2.86
N SER A 253 -6.22 13.90 2.86
CA SER A 253 -7.63 14.22 2.61
C SER A 253 -8.23 15.11 3.71
N LEU A 254 -7.82 14.94 4.98
CA LEU A 254 -8.19 15.84 6.07
C LEU A 254 -7.60 17.24 5.86
N LEU A 255 -6.32 17.34 5.50
CA LEU A 255 -5.67 18.62 5.22
C LEU A 255 -6.35 19.34 4.05
N ASN A 256 -6.69 18.61 2.97
CA ASN A 256 -7.43 19.19 1.82
C ASN A 256 -8.82 19.70 2.23
N THR A 257 -9.49 19.01 3.14
CA THR A 257 -10.78 19.46 3.68
C THR A 257 -10.63 20.77 4.49
N LEU A 258 -9.50 20.93 5.20
CA LEU A 258 -9.21 22.12 5.99
C LEU A 258 -8.77 23.34 5.14
N LEU A 259 -8.21 23.14 3.94
CA LEU A 259 -7.72 24.22 3.08
C LEU A 259 -8.76 25.30 2.77
N GLY A 260 -10.06 24.93 2.71
CA GLY A 260 -11.14 25.87 2.42
C GLY A 260 -11.52 26.82 3.59
N ARG A 261 -10.88 26.65 4.76
CA ARG A 261 -11.25 27.40 5.98
C ARG A 261 -10.37 28.64 6.23
N GLY A 262 -9.41 28.95 5.35
CA GLY A 262 -8.50 30.09 5.51
C GLY A 262 -7.43 29.90 6.59
N LEU A 263 -7.10 28.63 6.89
CA LEU A 263 -6.13 28.25 7.91
C LEU A 263 -4.71 28.15 7.33
N ASN A 264 -3.70 28.52 8.12
CA ASN A 264 -2.31 28.31 7.81
C ASN A 264 -1.91 26.87 8.19
N ILE A 265 -1.73 26.03 7.18
CA ILE A 265 -1.45 24.59 7.33
C ILE A 265 0.02 24.34 7.03
N MET A 266 0.73 23.76 7.98
CA MET A 266 2.14 23.42 7.85
C MET A 266 2.41 21.96 8.18
N THR A 267 3.44 21.37 7.53
CA THR A 267 3.82 19.98 7.78
C THR A 267 5.32 19.82 8.01
N ILE A 268 5.68 18.80 8.78
CA ILE A 268 7.04 18.24 8.88
C ILE A 268 6.97 16.74 8.63
N GLU A 269 7.63 16.24 7.58
CA GLU A 269 7.47 14.88 7.05
C GLU A 269 8.81 14.21 6.73
N ASP A 270 8.84 12.87 6.74
CA ASP A 270 10.03 12.08 6.40
C ASP A 270 9.67 10.83 5.58
N PRO A 271 9.74 10.96 4.25
CA PRO A 271 9.78 12.16 3.44
C PRO A 271 8.39 12.70 3.08
N ILE A 272 8.31 13.87 2.42
CA ILE A 272 7.08 14.34 1.76
C ILE A 272 6.73 13.33 0.66
N GLU A 273 5.51 12.78 0.74
CA GLU A 273 5.05 11.77 -0.24
C GLU A 273 4.53 12.42 -1.53
N VAL A 274 3.76 13.50 -1.41
CA VAL A 274 3.22 14.28 -2.54
C VAL A 274 3.13 15.74 -2.13
N GLU A 275 3.40 16.64 -3.06
CA GLU A 275 3.22 18.08 -2.86
C GLU A 275 1.73 18.44 -2.82
N LEU A 276 1.33 19.11 -1.75
CA LEU A 276 -0.03 19.60 -1.56
C LEU A 276 -0.10 21.09 -1.83
N PRO A 277 -0.92 21.55 -2.82
CA PRO A 277 -1.04 22.97 -3.13
C PRO A 277 -1.51 23.76 -1.89
N LYS A 278 -0.89 24.93 -1.66
CA LYS A 278 -1.22 25.85 -0.55
C LYS A 278 -0.93 25.33 0.85
N ILE A 279 -0.22 24.22 0.99
CA ILE A 279 0.28 23.72 2.28
C ILE A 279 1.79 23.90 2.30
N ILE A 280 2.32 24.41 3.41
CA ILE A 280 3.75 24.59 3.59
C ILE A 280 4.32 23.29 4.14
N GLN A 281 5.01 22.54 3.28
CA GLN A 281 5.57 21.23 3.62
C GLN A 281 7.08 21.33 3.83
N SER A 282 7.55 20.89 4.99
CA SER A 282 8.98 20.80 5.34
C SER A 282 9.39 19.34 5.42
N GLN A 283 10.52 18.99 4.83
CA GLN A 283 11.05 17.62 4.88
C GLN A 283 12.21 17.53 5.86
N VAL A 284 12.19 16.50 6.70
CA VAL A 284 13.29 16.14 7.61
C VAL A 284 14.58 15.95 6.80
N ASN A 285 15.68 16.48 7.33
CA ASN A 285 17.02 16.27 6.81
C ASN A 285 18.01 16.19 7.98
N GLU A 286 18.24 14.99 8.45
CA GLU A 286 19.11 14.73 9.61
C GLU A 286 20.56 15.16 9.36
N ASN A 287 21.03 15.13 8.10
CA ASN A 287 22.40 15.52 7.76
C ASN A 287 22.71 16.99 8.10
N VAL A 288 21.69 17.85 8.10
CA VAL A 288 21.82 19.27 8.46
C VAL A 288 21.18 19.61 9.82
N GLY A 289 20.75 18.58 10.57
CA GLY A 289 20.14 18.74 11.88
C GLY A 289 18.66 19.13 11.88
N LEU A 290 17.98 19.08 10.71
CA LEU A 290 16.54 19.28 10.63
C LEU A 290 15.80 17.98 10.96
N THR A 291 15.66 17.70 12.25
CA THR A 291 14.88 16.55 12.78
C THR A 291 13.41 16.91 12.91
N PHE A 292 12.54 15.92 13.20
CA PHE A 292 11.13 16.18 13.52
C PHE A 292 10.96 17.20 14.64
N ALA A 293 11.67 17.02 15.75
CA ALA A 293 11.62 17.95 16.90
C ALA A 293 12.10 19.36 16.55
N ALA A 294 13.21 19.49 15.81
CA ALA A 294 13.75 20.79 15.40
C ALA A 294 12.81 21.49 14.40
N GLY A 295 12.28 20.74 13.41
CA GLY A 295 11.31 21.23 12.44
C GLY A 295 10.03 21.70 13.11
N LEU A 296 9.43 20.89 14.00
CA LEU A 296 8.21 21.25 14.72
C LEU A 296 8.40 22.50 15.59
N LYS A 297 9.51 22.62 16.31
CA LYS A 297 9.87 23.87 17.04
C LYS A 297 9.95 25.09 16.12
N SER A 298 10.42 24.91 14.89
CA SER A 298 10.48 26.01 13.92
C SER A 298 9.08 26.35 13.38
N LEU A 299 8.26 25.37 13.05
CA LEU A 299 6.89 25.57 12.55
C LEU A 299 6.06 26.41 13.53
N LEU A 300 6.16 26.14 14.85
CA LEU A 300 5.45 26.87 15.91
C LEU A 300 5.76 28.38 15.96
N ARG A 301 6.82 28.85 15.30
CA ARG A 301 7.15 30.26 15.19
C ARG A 301 6.71 30.90 13.86
N ASN A 302 6.02 30.14 13.03
CA ASN A 302 5.57 30.56 11.69
C ASN A 302 4.03 30.71 11.61
N ASP A 303 3.39 31.00 12.75
CA ASP A 303 1.95 31.28 12.86
C ASP A 303 1.07 30.17 12.25
N PRO A 304 1.27 28.88 12.61
CA PRO A 304 0.45 27.80 12.08
C PRO A 304 -0.88 27.69 12.84
N ASP A 305 -1.97 27.40 12.14
CA ASP A 305 -3.23 26.97 12.75
C ASP A 305 -3.29 25.44 12.85
N VAL A 306 -2.79 24.75 11.80
CA VAL A 306 -2.79 23.30 11.69
C VAL A 306 -1.38 22.80 11.40
N ILE A 307 -0.94 21.82 12.17
CA ILE A 307 0.38 21.21 12.01
C ILE A 307 0.22 19.71 11.77
N LEU A 308 0.78 19.21 10.65
CA LEU A 308 1.00 17.78 10.47
C LEU A 308 2.41 17.43 10.91
N VAL A 309 2.53 16.54 11.88
CA VAL A 309 3.77 15.85 12.21
C VAL A 309 3.71 14.47 11.57
N GLY A 310 4.52 14.22 10.55
CA GLY A 310 4.46 12.98 9.76
C GLY A 310 4.40 11.73 10.64
N GLU A 311 5.25 11.68 11.67
CA GLU A 311 5.16 10.67 12.72
C GLU A 311 5.84 11.10 14.03
N ILE A 312 5.38 10.49 15.13
CA ILE A 312 6.00 10.65 16.46
C ILE A 312 6.74 9.35 16.81
N ARG A 313 8.08 9.43 16.80
CA ARG A 313 8.99 8.30 17.10
C ARG A 313 9.70 8.41 18.43
N ASP A 314 9.96 9.63 18.86
CA ASP A 314 10.83 9.97 19.98
C ASP A 314 10.13 10.87 21.03
N PRO A 315 10.65 10.91 22.29
CA PRO A 315 10.04 11.66 23.37
C PRO A 315 10.00 13.18 23.10
N ASP A 316 11.05 13.75 22.48
CA ASP A 316 11.14 15.19 22.24
C ASP A 316 10.06 15.66 21.27
N THR A 317 9.86 14.93 20.17
CA THR A 317 8.80 15.19 19.20
C THR A 317 7.41 15.03 19.85
N ALA A 318 7.23 14.01 20.70
CA ALA A 318 5.97 13.74 21.39
C ALA A 318 5.60 14.89 22.34
N GLU A 319 6.55 15.34 23.16
CA GLU A 319 6.35 16.44 24.11
C GLU A 319 5.98 17.74 23.39
N ILE A 320 6.71 18.08 22.31
CA ILE A 320 6.44 19.32 21.57
C ILE A 320 5.09 19.27 20.89
N ALA A 321 4.70 18.13 20.30
CA ALA A 321 3.40 17.95 19.63
C ALA A 321 2.23 18.11 20.61
N VAL A 322 2.33 17.52 21.81
CA VAL A 322 1.33 17.66 22.88
C VAL A 322 1.23 19.10 23.36
N ARG A 323 2.36 19.76 23.62
CA ARG A 323 2.39 21.19 24.03
C ARG A 323 1.79 22.09 22.95
N ALA A 324 2.09 21.84 21.67
CA ALA A 324 1.49 22.58 20.56
C ALA A 324 -0.05 22.45 20.55
N ALA A 325 -0.55 21.22 20.73
CA ALA A 325 -1.97 20.94 20.79
C ALA A 325 -2.68 21.65 21.96
N MET A 326 -1.99 21.78 23.11
CA MET A 326 -2.50 22.49 24.28
C MET A 326 -2.47 24.02 24.12
N THR A 327 -1.56 24.54 23.29
CA THR A 327 -1.33 25.99 23.11
C THR A 327 -2.07 26.60 21.91
N GLY A 328 -3.14 25.97 21.45
CA GLY A 328 -4.03 26.56 20.46
C GLY A 328 -3.89 26.01 19.03
N HIS A 329 -3.05 25.01 18.79
CA HIS A 329 -2.83 24.46 17.44
C HIS A 329 -3.57 23.13 17.27
N LEU A 330 -4.14 22.89 16.08
CA LEU A 330 -4.63 21.58 15.69
C LEU A 330 -3.47 20.73 15.17
N VAL A 331 -3.06 19.74 15.94
CA VAL A 331 -1.95 18.84 15.59
C VAL A 331 -2.48 17.52 15.10
N ILE A 332 -2.06 17.12 13.91
CA ILE A 332 -2.36 15.80 13.33
C ILE A 332 -1.05 15.02 13.25
N SER A 333 -1.04 13.77 13.69
CA SER A 333 0.18 12.97 13.59
C SER A 333 -0.08 11.50 13.38
N THR A 334 0.96 10.77 12.95
CA THR A 334 0.91 9.31 12.95
C THR A 334 1.76 8.73 14.08
N VAL A 335 1.36 7.56 14.54
CA VAL A 335 2.16 6.72 15.45
C VAL A 335 2.10 5.26 14.98
N HIS A 336 3.21 4.56 15.16
CA HIS A 336 3.24 3.13 14.88
C HIS A 336 2.58 2.34 16.02
N ALA A 337 1.30 2.05 15.87
CA ALA A 337 0.52 1.22 16.77
C ALA A 337 -0.52 0.42 15.98
N ASN A 338 -0.98 -0.69 16.55
CA ASN A 338 -1.93 -1.58 15.89
C ASN A 338 -3.39 -1.30 16.25
N SER A 339 -3.62 -0.52 17.30
CA SER A 339 -4.96 -0.17 17.80
C SER A 339 -4.96 1.23 18.42
N PRO A 340 -6.12 1.86 18.58
CA PRO A 340 -6.20 3.18 19.23
C PRO A 340 -5.63 3.18 20.66
N VAL A 341 -5.92 2.15 21.47
CA VAL A 341 -5.35 2.01 22.82
C VAL A 341 -3.82 1.85 22.77
N GLY A 342 -3.33 1.08 21.77
CA GLY A 342 -1.90 0.94 21.52
C GLY A 342 -1.21 2.26 21.19
N ALA A 343 -1.89 3.16 20.46
CA ALA A 343 -1.37 4.48 20.15
C ALA A 343 -1.26 5.38 21.40
N ILE A 344 -2.28 5.36 22.27
CA ILE A 344 -2.27 6.08 23.55
C ILE A 344 -1.10 5.56 24.42
N LYS A 345 -0.98 4.23 24.59
CA LYS A 345 0.12 3.61 25.32
C LYS A 345 1.50 3.96 24.72
N ARG A 346 1.59 4.08 23.39
CA ARG A 346 2.85 4.46 22.74
C ARG A 346 3.30 5.84 23.15
N LEU A 347 2.41 6.84 23.23
CA LEU A 347 2.75 8.18 23.70
C LEU A 347 3.13 8.20 25.19
N THR A 348 2.43 7.46 26.04
CA THR A 348 2.84 7.36 27.45
C THR A 348 4.21 6.68 27.61
N ASN A 349 4.53 5.70 26.77
CA ASN A 349 5.88 5.08 26.75
C ASN A 349 6.97 6.03 26.18
N LEU A 350 6.58 7.07 25.46
CA LEU A 350 7.45 8.16 25.04
C LEU A 350 7.54 9.28 26.10
N ASN A 351 7.21 8.97 27.36
CA ASN A 351 7.25 9.88 28.50
C ASN A 351 6.29 11.07 28.42
N VAL A 352 5.23 10.98 27.59
CA VAL A 352 4.16 11.99 27.62
C VAL A 352 3.34 11.77 28.90
N ASP A 353 3.13 12.85 29.66
CA ASP A 353 2.30 12.82 30.86
C ASP A 353 0.85 12.48 30.47
N PRO A 354 0.24 11.42 31.05
CA PRO A 354 -1.12 11.03 30.76
C PRO A 354 -2.15 12.15 31.02
N SER A 355 -1.92 13.05 31.99
CA SER A 355 -2.80 14.19 32.25
C SER A 355 -2.77 15.17 31.08
N LEU A 356 -1.59 15.55 30.58
CA LEU A 356 -1.46 16.43 29.42
C LEU A 356 -2.08 15.79 28.17
N LEU A 357 -1.91 14.48 28.02
CA LEU A 357 -2.47 13.74 26.89
C LEU A 357 -4.00 13.70 26.95
N SER A 358 -4.58 13.50 28.14
CA SER A 358 -6.04 13.48 28.33
C SER A 358 -6.69 14.83 28.01
N ASP A 359 -5.99 15.93 28.28
CA ASP A 359 -6.49 17.28 28.04
C ASP A 359 -6.45 17.70 26.55
N CYS A 360 -5.51 17.17 25.77
CA CYS A 360 -5.32 17.62 24.38
C CYS A 360 -5.74 16.62 23.32
N LEU A 361 -5.85 15.32 23.64
CA LEU A 361 -6.17 14.29 22.65
C LEU A 361 -7.65 14.38 22.27
N LEU A 362 -7.93 14.55 20.96
CA LEU A 362 -9.29 14.66 20.43
C LEU A 362 -9.82 13.31 19.94
N GLY A 363 -8.94 12.53 19.31
CA GLY A 363 -9.32 11.23 18.78
C GLY A 363 -8.13 10.43 18.28
N VAL A 364 -8.31 9.11 18.25
CA VAL A 364 -7.31 8.16 17.73
C VAL A 364 -7.98 7.23 16.75
N TYR A 365 -7.39 7.12 15.56
CA TYR A 365 -7.92 6.38 14.42
C TYR A 365 -6.93 5.31 13.99
N SER A 366 -7.29 4.04 14.09
CA SER A 366 -6.49 2.92 13.60
C SER A 366 -7.04 2.44 12.28
N GLN A 367 -6.21 2.33 11.26
CA GLN A 367 -6.63 2.04 9.90
C GLN A 367 -5.90 0.84 9.29
N ARG A 368 -6.62 0.06 8.49
CA ARG A 368 -6.11 -1.02 7.65
C ARG A 368 -6.74 -0.92 6.26
N LEU A 369 -6.12 -1.61 5.30
CA LEU A 369 -6.69 -1.82 3.97
C LEU A 369 -6.94 -3.29 3.75
N VAL A 370 -8.13 -3.63 3.25
CA VAL A 370 -8.49 -4.96 2.78
C VAL A 370 -8.67 -4.96 1.27
N ARG A 371 -8.23 -6.00 0.59
CA ARG A 371 -8.40 -6.13 -0.86
C ARG A 371 -9.86 -6.37 -1.20
N ILE A 372 -10.31 -5.77 -2.29
CA ILE A 372 -11.67 -5.94 -2.79
C ILE A 372 -11.64 -6.82 -4.04
N TYR A 373 -12.65 -7.67 -4.19
CA TYR A 373 -12.83 -8.43 -5.40
C TYR A 373 -13.02 -7.53 -6.63
N CYS A 374 -12.49 -7.96 -7.75
CA CYS A 374 -12.75 -7.33 -9.03
C CYS A 374 -14.25 -7.38 -9.37
N ASN A 375 -14.85 -6.23 -9.64
CA ASN A 375 -16.27 -6.12 -9.92
C ASN A 375 -16.72 -6.93 -11.14
N GLU A 376 -15.87 -7.06 -12.17
CA GLU A 376 -16.20 -7.85 -13.36
C GLU A 376 -16.22 -9.34 -13.04
N CYS A 377 -15.18 -9.86 -12.35
CA CYS A 377 -15.14 -11.25 -11.92
C CYS A 377 -16.31 -11.62 -11.00
N ARG A 378 -16.73 -10.67 -10.14
CA ARG A 378 -17.85 -10.84 -9.23
C ARG A 378 -19.17 -10.96 -9.97
N LYS A 379 -19.43 -10.15 -11.00
CA LYS A 379 -20.65 -10.21 -11.82
C LYS A 379 -20.79 -11.56 -12.52
N GLU A 380 -19.72 -12.07 -13.12
CA GLU A 380 -19.73 -13.36 -13.81
C GLU A 380 -20.04 -14.53 -12.89
N SER A 381 -19.69 -14.41 -11.60
CA SER A 381 -19.92 -15.48 -10.61
C SER A 381 -21.32 -15.46 -10.01
N ILE A 382 -21.98 -14.32 -9.96
CA ILE A 382 -23.35 -14.18 -9.46
C ILE A 382 -24.36 -14.80 -10.45
N THR A 383 -24.03 -14.81 -11.74
CA THR A 383 -24.87 -15.43 -12.78
C THR A 383 -24.77 -16.96 -12.82
N SER A 384 -23.78 -17.56 -12.15
CA SER A 384 -23.58 -19.00 -12.04
C SER A 384 -23.88 -19.47 -10.62
N GLU A 385 -25.15 -19.80 -10.34
CA GLU A 385 -25.71 -20.48 -9.17
C GLU A 385 -24.73 -20.94 -8.07
N SER A 386 -24.87 -20.39 -6.88
CA SER A 386 -24.82 -21.05 -5.57
C SER A 386 -24.32 -20.13 -4.44
N HIS A 387 -25.25 -19.42 -3.82
CA HIS A 387 -25.04 -18.71 -2.54
C HIS A 387 -25.10 -19.62 -1.29
N SER A 388 -24.95 -20.93 -1.42
CA SER A 388 -25.18 -21.86 -0.30
C SER A 388 -23.95 -22.62 0.21
N SER A 389 -22.73 -22.23 -0.16
CA SER A 389 -21.54 -22.87 0.37
C SER A 389 -20.63 -21.89 1.12
N ASN A 390 -20.33 -22.19 2.39
CA ASN A 390 -19.31 -21.53 3.24
C ASN A 390 -17.87 -21.65 2.71
N LEU A 391 -17.69 -21.86 1.40
CA LEU A 391 -16.39 -21.98 0.77
C LEU A 391 -15.90 -20.60 0.31
N PRO A 392 -14.59 -20.30 0.46
CA PRO A 392 -14.03 -19.08 -0.08
C PRO A 392 -14.25 -19.06 -1.60
N VAL A 393 -14.98 -18.05 -2.07
CA VAL A 393 -15.16 -17.83 -3.51
C VAL A 393 -13.83 -17.25 -4.01
N ILE A 394 -13.05 -18.06 -4.72
CA ILE A 394 -11.85 -17.59 -5.42
C ILE A 394 -12.28 -17.30 -6.85
N PHE A 395 -12.24 -16.04 -7.25
CA PHE A 395 -12.50 -15.65 -8.63
C PHE A 395 -11.31 -16.00 -9.52
N PRO A 396 -11.52 -16.57 -10.69
CA PRO A 396 -10.42 -16.98 -11.58
C PRO A 396 -9.62 -15.79 -12.13
N GLY A 397 -10.11 -14.56 -11.92
CA GLY A 397 -9.55 -13.36 -12.49
C GLY A 397 -10.04 -13.08 -13.91
N CYS A 398 -9.84 -11.86 -14.39
CA CYS A 398 -10.17 -11.42 -15.74
C CYS A 398 -9.10 -10.42 -16.24
N LYS A 399 -9.22 -9.96 -17.50
CA LYS A 399 -8.30 -8.96 -18.07
C LYS A 399 -8.22 -7.68 -17.24
N LYS A 400 -9.36 -7.19 -16.68
CA LYS A 400 -9.39 -5.95 -15.86
C LYS A 400 -8.65 -6.05 -14.54
N CYS A 401 -8.55 -7.22 -13.94
CA CYS A 401 -7.78 -7.44 -12.71
C CYS A 401 -6.48 -8.19 -12.96
N TYR A 402 -6.06 -8.31 -14.21
CA TYR A 402 -4.85 -9.03 -14.60
C TYR A 402 -4.76 -10.43 -13.98
N ASN A 403 -5.87 -11.15 -14.00
CA ASN A 403 -6.05 -12.49 -13.47
C ASN A 403 -5.82 -12.64 -11.96
N SER A 404 -5.78 -11.54 -11.19
CA SER A 404 -5.63 -11.58 -9.72
C SER A 404 -6.93 -11.91 -8.98
N GLY A 405 -8.10 -11.68 -9.59
CA GLY A 405 -9.41 -11.74 -8.93
C GLY A 405 -9.70 -10.52 -8.03
N PHE A 406 -8.71 -9.64 -7.80
CA PHE A 406 -8.82 -8.45 -6.97
C PHE A 406 -8.58 -7.19 -7.78
N LYS A 407 -9.23 -6.08 -7.39
CA LYS A 407 -8.95 -4.76 -7.92
C LYS A 407 -9.28 -3.68 -6.90
N GLY A 408 -8.22 -3.10 -6.34
CA GLY A 408 -8.30 -2.06 -5.34
C GLY A 408 -8.44 -2.57 -3.91
N ARG A 409 -8.47 -1.62 -2.98
CA ARG A 409 -8.53 -1.87 -1.54
C ARG A 409 -9.58 -0.97 -0.91
N SER A 410 -10.23 -1.45 0.15
CA SER A 410 -11.13 -0.66 0.99
C SER A 410 -10.50 -0.39 2.34
N PRO A 411 -10.55 0.86 2.83
CA PRO A 411 -10.15 1.14 4.20
C PRO A 411 -11.20 0.58 5.17
N ILE A 412 -10.70 0.05 6.28
CA ILE A 412 -11.46 -0.29 7.47
C ILE A 412 -10.81 0.41 8.66
N MET A 413 -11.61 0.86 9.61
CA MET A 413 -11.13 1.72 10.67
C MET A 413 -11.75 1.35 12.02
N SER A 414 -10.95 1.48 13.07
CA SER A 414 -11.40 1.53 14.44
C SER A 414 -10.98 2.88 15.02
N HIS A 415 -11.86 3.55 15.71
CA HIS A 415 -11.54 4.86 16.27
C HIS A 415 -12.09 5.02 17.68
N VAL A 416 -11.54 5.97 18.39
CA VAL A 416 -12.04 6.46 19.65
C VAL A 416 -11.98 7.99 19.63
N GLU A 417 -13.13 8.64 19.84
CA GLU A 417 -13.18 10.05 20.20
C GLU A 417 -13.03 10.17 21.72
N ILE A 418 -12.25 11.15 22.14
CA ILE A 418 -11.98 11.33 23.57
C ILE A 418 -13.10 12.16 24.18
N ASN A 419 -13.81 11.54 25.10
CA ASN A 419 -14.79 12.17 25.98
C ASN A 419 -14.26 12.18 27.42
N ASP A 420 -14.97 12.80 28.35
CA ASP A 420 -14.55 12.95 29.75
C ASP A 420 -14.27 11.59 30.43
N GLU A 421 -15.03 10.56 30.09
CA GLU A 421 -14.85 9.21 30.62
C GLU A 421 -13.52 8.61 30.14
N ILE A 422 -13.26 8.67 28.83
CA ILE A 422 -12.04 8.13 28.22
C ILE A 422 -10.83 8.97 28.67
N ALA A 423 -10.95 10.30 28.75
CA ALA A 423 -9.92 11.18 29.29
C ALA A 423 -9.52 10.76 30.71
N SER A 424 -10.49 10.53 31.59
CA SER A 424 -10.23 10.03 32.95
C SER A 424 -9.57 8.63 32.97
N LEU A 425 -9.86 7.77 32.00
CA LEU A 425 -9.20 6.47 31.86
C LEU A 425 -7.75 6.61 31.34
N ILE A 426 -7.49 7.56 30.43
CA ILE A 426 -6.14 7.85 29.95
C ILE A 426 -5.26 8.25 31.12
N GLU A 427 -5.75 9.15 31.98
CA GLU A 427 -5.02 9.63 33.13
C GLU A 427 -4.76 8.55 34.19
N LYS A 428 -5.80 7.78 34.56
CA LYS A 428 -5.72 6.83 35.66
C LYS A 428 -5.19 5.45 35.26
N ASN A 429 -5.65 4.89 34.15
CA ASN A 429 -5.27 3.55 33.68
C ASN A 429 -5.64 3.34 32.21
N PRO A 430 -4.77 3.70 31.26
CA PRO A 430 -5.03 3.53 29.84
C PRO A 430 -5.31 2.08 29.40
N ALA A 431 -4.91 1.10 30.23
CA ALA A 431 -5.13 -0.32 29.94
C ALA A 431 -6.61 -0.74 30.08
N LYS A 432 -7.42 0.05 30.78
CA LYS A 432 -8.86 -0.21 30.97
C LYS A 432 -9.74 0.37 29.87
N ILE A 433 -9.17 1.10 28.91
CA ILE A 433 -9.93 1.62 27.78
C ILE A 433 -10.35 0.42 26.92
N ILE A 434 -11.65 0.16 26.88
CA ILE A 434 -12.24 -0.87 26.02
C ILE A 434 -12.80 -0.18 24.80
N ILE A 435 -12.34 -0.60 23.62
CA ILE A 435 -12.84 -0.12 22.34
C ILE A 435 -13.47 -1.31 21.64
N SER A 436 -14.69 -1.14 21.13
CA SER A 436 -15.29 -2.13 20.24
C SER A 436 -14.40 -2.32 18.99
N ASP A 437 -14.20 -3.57 18.59
CA ASP A 437 -13.39 -3.88 17.39
C ASP A 437 -14.20 -3.62 16.11
N THR A 438 -14.55 -2.35 15.91
CA THR A 438 -15.32 -1.90 14.74
C THR A 438 -14.61 -2.24 13.43
N MET A 439 -13.28 -2.33 13.44
CA MET A 439 -12.49 -2.71 12.27
C MET A 439 -12.79 -4.15 11.82
N TYR A 440 -12.93 -5.06 12.79
CA TYR A 440 -13.27 -6.45 12.49
C TYR A 440 -14.71 -6.59 12.00
N GLU A 441 -15.65 -5.87 12.64
CA GLU A 441 -17.05 -5.82 12.22
C GLU A 441 -17.19 -5.26 10.80
N GLU A 442 -16.43 -4.20 10.45
CA GLU A 442 -16.41 -3.65 9.11
C GLU A 442 -15.85 -4.62 8.06
N ALA A 443 -14.82 -5.37 8.43
CA ALA A 443 -14.29 -6.40 7.56
C ALA A 443 -15.31 -7.54 7.34
N LEU A 444 -16.10 -7.89 8.37
CA LEU A 444 -17.19 -8.85 8.24
C LEU A 444 -18.30 -8.32 7.31
N ASP A 445 -18.72 -7.06 7.45
CA ASP A 445 -19.71 -6.44 6.55
C ASP A 445 -19.26 -6.48 5.08
N LEU A 446 -17.96 -6.19 4.84
CA LEU A 446 -17.39 -6.29 3.49
C LEU A 446 -17.38 -7.73 2.97
N HIS A 447 -17.24 -8.70 3.85
CA HIS A 447 -17.33 -10.11 3.48
C HIS A 447 -18.76 -10.55 3.20
N GLU A 448 -19.70 -10.20 4.09
CA GLU A 448 -21.12 -10.54 3.94
C GLU A 448 -21.73 -9.89 2.70
N SER A 449 -21.30 -8.67 2.37
CA SER A 449 -21.65 -8.03 1.09
C SER A 449 -20.97 -8.67 -0.12
N GLY A 450 -20.12 -9.69 0.08
CA GLY A 450 -19.36 -10.36 -0.98
C GLY A 450 -18.30 -9.48 -1.61
N SER A 451 -17.83 -8.43 -0.93
CA SER A 451 -16.83 -7.50 -1.46
C SER A 451 -15.41 -7.95 -1.20
N THR A 452 -15.17 -8.74 -0.13
CA THR A 452 -13.85 -9.25 0.25
C THR A 452 -13.92 -10.72 0.69
N PRO A 453 -12.86 -11.52 0.51
CA PRO A 453 -12.84 -12.91 0.97
C PRO A 453 -12.57 -13.04 2.48
N LYS A 454 -13.02 -14.13 3.07
CA LYS A 454 -12.82 -14.43 4.49
C LYS A 454 -11.34 -14.48 4.92
N PHE A 455 -10.44 -14.86 4.02
CA PHE A 455 -9.01 -14.92 4.34
C PHE A 455 -8.37 -13.54 4.52
N GLU A 456 -8.88 -12.48 3.86
CA GLU A 456 -8.44 -11.11 4.13
C GLU A 456 -8.78 -10.71 5.59
N ILE A 457 -9.95 -11.15 6.10
CA ILE A 457 -10.32 -10.93 7.51
C ILE A 457 -9.41 -11.72 8.45
N ALA A 458 -9.06 -12.96 8.09
CA ALA A 458 -8.15 -13.78 8.89
C ALA A 458 -6.76 -13.16 9.02
N ARG A 459 -6.26 -12.46 7.98
CA ARG A 459 -5.02 -11.69 8.04
C ARG A 459 -5.06 -10.56 9.08
N LEU A 460 -6.22 -9.96 9.30
CA LEU A 460 -6.38 -8.91 10.32
C LEU A 460 -6.20 -9.48 11.73
N LYS A 461 -6.75 -10.67 12.01
CA LYS A 461 -6.64 -11.33 13.32
C LYS A 461 -5.21 -11.73 13.72
N GLN A 462 -4.32 -11.95 12.74
CA GLN A 462 -2.92 -12.28 13.03
C GLN A 462 -2.07 -11.05 13.32
N ILE A 463 -2.61 -9.86 13.10
CA ILE A 463 -1.89 -8.59 13.20
C ILE A 463 -2.43 -7.76 14.39
N ILE A 464 -3.62 -8.06 14.88
CA ILE A 464 -4.24 -7.51 16.07
C ILE A 464 -3.88 -8.39 17.29
#